data_0e02ae4fc963ca3b546e3e969b520c9e
#
_entry.id   0e02ae4fc963ca3b546e3e969b520c9e
#
_cell.length_a   1.000
_cell.length_b   1.000
_cell.length_c   1.000
_cell.angle_alpha   90.00
_cell.angle_beta   90.00
_cell.angle_gamma   90.00
#
_symmetry.space_group_name_H-M   'P 1'
#
loop_
_entity.id
_entity.type
_entity.pdbx_description
1 polymer ?
#
loop_
_entity_poly.entity_id
_entity_poly.type
_entity_poly.pdbx_seq_one_letter_code
_entity_poly.pdbx_strand_id
1 'polypeptide(L)'
;YEVQEDQNSKEIFQRLNLGKISLTNSELIKAILLKRNFNDNREAMSTTVMQISTEWDIIENALQNDELWAFVNTLDYESPTRIDYIFDIIRTRNILHLSNESDIGNDDYATFRYFYAFLKDRGDVEEVWSKVYEVYEIFNEWYNTSTLYHYIGFIIATSGNDSCKVISNLIDAWLGENSNKEQFIRKHLLKPIKSICKL
;
A
#
# COMPACT_ATOMS: atom_id res chain seq x y z
N TYR A 1 -14.56 -21.86 -17.14
CA TYR A 1 -14.49 -20.74 -18.11
C TYR A 1 -13.01 -20.45 -18.32
N GLU A 2 -12.48 -20.82 -19.49
CA GLU A 2 -11.14 -20.44 -19.94
C GLU A 2 -11.18 -18.96 -20.34
N VAL A 3 -10.36 -18.16 -19.70
CA VAL A 3 -10.12 -16.77 -20.08
C VAL A 3 -9.08 -16.79 -21.19
N GLN A 4 -9.47 -16.41 -22.41
CA GLN A 4 -8.55 -16.26 -23.52
C GLN A 4 -7.51 -15.19 -23.19
N GLU A 5 -6.23 -15.43 -23.53
CA GLU A 5 -5.04 -14.68 -23.14
C GLU A 5 -4.98 -13.20 -23.60
N ASP A 6 -5.94 -12.72 -24.36
CA ASP A 6 -5.93 -11.40 -24.99
C ASP A 6 -7.03 -10.45 -24.51
N GLN A 7 -7.63 -10.71 -23.34
CA GLN A 7 -8.65 -9.82 -22.80
C GLN A 7 -8.04 -8.68 -21.99
N ASN A 8 -8.25 -7.47 -22.50
CA ASN A 8 -7.88 -6.21 -21.87
C ASN A 8 -8.37 -6.16 -20.40
N SER A 9 -7.53 -5.70 -19.47
CA SER A 9 -7.83 -5.54 -18.05
C SER A 9 -9.21 -4.91 -17.78
N LYS A 10 -9.67 -4.05 -18.68
CA LYS A 10 -10.98 -3.40 -18.65
C LYS A 10 -12.15 -4.37 -18.85
N GLU A 11 -11.99 -5.40 -19.69
CA GLU A 11 -13.03 -6.43 -19.91
C GLU A 11 -13.10 -7.42 -18.76
N ILE A 12 -11.96 -7.83 -18.21
CA ILE A 12 -11.91 -8.68 -17.01
C ILE A 12 -12.60 -7.97 -15.86
N PHE A 13 -12.29 -6.69 -15.68
CA PHE A 13 -12.92 -5.83 -14.69
C PHE A 13 -14.43 -5.70 -14.88
N GLN A 14 -14.91 -5.44 -16.11
CA GLN A 14 -16.34 -5.34 -16.40
C GLN A 14 -17.08 -6.66 -16.14
N ARG A 15 -16.46 -7.80 -16.43
CA ARG A 15 -17.05 -9.12 -16.15
C ARG A 15 -17.14 -9.45 -14.66
N LEU A 16 -16.16 -9.02 -13.87
CA LEU A 16 -16.17 -9.19 -12.41
C LEU A 16 -17.20 -8.29 -11.73
N ASN A 17 -17.48 -7.11 -12.31
CA ASN A 17 -18.43 -6.12 -11.78
C ASN A 17 -19.88 -6.25 -12.31
N LEU A 18 -20.17 -7.15 -13.23
CA LEU A 18 -21.48 -7.26 -13.89
C LEU A 18 -22.61 -7.83 -13.01
N GLY A 19 -22.56 -7.61 -11.70
CA GLY A 19 -23.70 -8.09 -10.95
C GLY A 19 -23.79 -7.84 -9.46
N LYS A 20 -23.92 -6.65 -8.99
CA LYS A 20 -24.63 -6.18 -7.80
C LYS A 20 -23.90 -5.27 -6.82
N ILE A 21 -22.62 -5.44 -6.58
CA ILE A 21 -21.81 -4.54 -5.74
C ILE A 21 -20.45 -4.45 -6.42
N SER A 22 -20.01 -3.23 -6.74
CA SER A 22 -18.67 -3.04 -7.30
C SER A 22 -17.62 -3.47 -6.28
N LEU A 23 -16.73 -4.39 -6.68
CA LEU A 23 -15.62 -4.81 -5.83
C LEU A 23 -14.66 -3.65 -5.59
N THR A 24 -14.09 -3.59 -4.41
CA THR A 24 -13.07 -2.61 -4.05
C THR A 24 -11.73 -2.92 -4.72
N ASN A 25 -10.79 -1.96 -4.74
CA ASN A 25 -9.44 -2.24 -5.22
C ASN A 25 -8.77 -3.38 -4.45
N SER A 26 -8.88 -3.38 -3.12
CA SER A 26 -8.31 -4.45 -2.28
C SER A 26 -8.90 -5.82 -2.56
N GLU A 27 -10.22 -5.94 -2.76
CA GLU A 27 -10.83 -7.23 -3.11
C GLU A 27 -10.34 -7.74 -4.46
N LEU A 28 -10.20 -6.87 -5.45
CA LEU A 28 -9.66 -7.20 -6.77
C LEU A 28 -8.18 -7.59 -6.69
N ILE A 29 -7.37 -6.84 -5.91
CA ILE A 29 -5.95 -7.14 -5.69
C ILE A 29 -5.82 -8.48 -4.94
N LYS A 30 -6.61 -8.72 -3.88
CA LYS A 30 -6.63 -10.01 -3.18
C LYS A 30 -6.91 -11.16 -4.14
N ALA A 31 -7.90 -10.99 -5.02
CA ALA A 31 -8.26 -12.02 -6.00
C ALA A 31 -7.12 -12.35 -6.97
N ILE A 32 -6.37 -11.35 -7.47
CA ILE A 32 -5.25 -11.60 -8.38
C ILE A 32 -4.02 -12.17 -7.67
N LEU A 33 -3.72 -11.74 -6.44
CA LEU A 33 -2.61 -12.28 -5.64
C LEU A 33 -2.83 -13.74 -5.25
N LEU A 34 -4.07 -14.11 -4.95
CA LEU A 34 -4.44 -15.48 -4.56
C LEU A 34 -4.73 -16.40 -5.76
N LYS A 35 -4.74 -15.87 -6.99
CA LYS A 35 -5.02 -16.64 -8.21
C LYS A 35 -3.85 -17.56 -8.56
N ARG A 36 -4.12 -18.85 -8.68
CA ARG A 36 -3.14 -19.95 -8.87
C ARG A 36 -2.31 -19.95 -10.17
N ASN A 37 -2.49 -19.00 -11.09
CA ASN A 37 -2.02 -19.16 -12.47
C ASN A 37 -0.84 -18.27 -12.89
N PHE A 38 -0.18 -17.54 -11.97
CA PHE A 38 0.95 -16.71 -12.36
C PHE A 38 2.29 -17.48 -12.44
N ASN A 39 2.43 -18.63 -11.74
CA ASN A 39 3.62 -19.48 -11.80
C ASN A 39 3.28 -20.97 -11.66
N ASP A 40 3.96 -21.85 -12.43
CA ASP A 40 3.65 -23.30 -12.56
C ASP A 40 4.11 -24.19 -11.39
N ASN A 41 4.63 -23.63 -10.30
CA ASN A 41 5.21 -24.41 -9.20
C ASN A 41 4.21 -24.58 -8.04
N ARG A 42 3.44 -25.68 -8.07
CA ARG A 42 2.25 -25.90 -7.21
C ARG A 42 2.52 -25.91 -5.70
N GLU A 43 3.66 -26.40 -5.24
CA GLU A 43 3.94 -26.50 -3.79
C GLU A 43 4.42 -25.18 -3.18
N ALA A 44 5.35 -24.50 -3.83
CA ALA A 44 5.82 -23.18 -3.39
C ALA A 44 4.67 -22.15 -3.38
N MET A 45 3.82 -22.19 -4.39
CA MET A 45 2.66 -21.32 -4.51
C MET A 45 1.59 -21.55 -3.43
N SER A 46 1.39 -22.77 -2.96
CA SER A 46 0.46 -23.04 -1.85
C SER A 46 0.93 -22.40 -0.56
N THR A 47 2.24 -22.36 -0.30
CA THR A 47 2.83 -21.73 0.88
C THR A 47 2.72 -20.21 0.80
N THR A 48 3.04 -19.60 -0.33
CA THR A 48 2.93 -18.15 -0.55
C THR A 48 1.49 -17.66 -0.42
N VAL A 49 0.52 -18.39 -1.01
CA VAL A 49 -0.91 -18.06 -0.90
C VAL A 49 -1.39 -18.11 0.56
N MET A 50 -0.97 -19.14 1.32
CA MET A 50 -1.33 -19.27 2.73
C MET A 50 -0.71 -18.15 3.57
N GLN A 51 0.56 -17.82 3.31
CA GLN A 51 1.25 -16.70 3.95
C GLN A 51 0.53 -15.38 3.69
N ILE A 52 0.29 -15.04 2.42
CA ILE A 52 -0.42 -13.81 2.03
C ILE A 52 -1.78 -13.74 2.71
N SER A 53 -2.56 -14.83 2.72
CA SER A 53 -3.88 -14.84 3.35
C SER A 53 -3.79 -14.55 4.86
N THR A 54 -2.83 -15.15 5.55
CA THR A 54 -2.64 -14.96 6.99
C THR A 54 -2.17 -13.55 7.31
N GLU A 55 -1.18 -13.06 6.59
CA GLU A 55 -0.63 -11.71 6.78
C GLU A 55 -1.63 -10.62 6.36
N TRP A 56 -2.48 -10.88 5.36
CA TRP A 56 -3.59 -10.00 4.99
C TRP A 56 -4.53 -9.78 6.17
N ASP A 57 -4.97 -10.87 6.79
CA ASP A 57 -5.88 -10.80 7.94
C ASP A 57 -5.22 -10.06 9.13
N ILE A 58 -3.91 -10.23 9.34
CA ILE A 58 -3.15 -9.49 10.35
C ILE A 58 -3.17 -7.98 10.05
N ILE A 59 -2.89 -7.59 8.80
CA ILE A 59 -2.88 -6.18 8.38
C ILE A 59 -4.28 -5.57 8.51
N GLU A 60 -5.32 -6.24 8.00
CA GLU A 60 -6.69 -5.75 8.13
C GLU A 60 -7.10 -5.55 9.58
N ASN A 61 -6.82 -6.52 10.45
CA ASN A 61 -7.11 -6.42 11.87
C ASN A 61 -6.33 -5.29 12.56
N ALA A 62 -5.06 -5.12 12.24
CA ALA A 62 -4.24 -4.04 12.79
C ALA A 62 -4.77 -2.66 12.38
N LEU A 63 -5.13 -2.49 11.11
CA LEU A 63 -5.69 -1.24 10.61
C LEU A 63 -7.11 -0.94 11.14
N GLN A 64 -7.83 -1.93 11.71
CA GLN A 64 -9.08 -1.69 12.44
C GLN A 64 -8.87 -0.98 13.79
N ASN A 65 -7.64 -0.94 14.29
CA ASN A 65 -7.31 -0.14 15.47
C ASN A 65 -7.46 1.36 15.11
N ASP A 66 -8.42 2.03 15.75
CA ASP A 66 -8.74 3.43 15.44
C ASP A 66 -7.61 4.39 15.84
N GLU A 67 -6.79 4.06 16.83
CA GLU A 67 -5.63 4.88 17.24
C GLU A 67 -4.52 4.79 16.18
N LEU A 68 -4.19 3.59 15.71
CA LEU A 68 -3.26 3.39 14.61
C LEU A 68 -3.78 4.07 13.33
N TRP A 69 -5.05 3.87 13.02
CA TRP A 69 -5.67 4.48 11.84
C TRP A 69 -5.63 6.00 11.88
N ALA A 70 -6.02 6.61 13.00
CA ALA A 70 -5.95 8.06 13.18
C ALA A 70 -4.52 8.61 13.16
N PHE A 71 -3.52 7.80 13.50
CA PHE A 71 -2.12 8.16 13.42
C PHE A 71 -1.62 8.20 11.98
N VAL A 72 -1.97 7.24 11.13
CA VAL A 72 -1.50 7.15 9.74
C VAL A 72 -2.42 7.86 8.75
N ASN A 73 -3.67 8.12 9.10
CA ASN A 73 -4.66 8.78 8.27
C ASN A 73 -5.34 9.93 9.01
N THR A 74 -5.12 11.15 8.57
CA THR A 74 -5.67 12.37 9.20
C THR A 74 -7.05 12.74 8.66
N LEU A 75 -7.98 11.80 8.57
CA LEU A 75 -9.40 11.99 8.24
C LEU A 75 -9.74 12.27 6.77
N ASP A 76 -8.75 12.44 5.89
CA ASP A 76 -8.99 12.85 4.50
C ASP A 76 -9.06 11.66 3.51
N TYR A 77 -8.70 10.46 3.96
CA TYR A 77 -8.74 9.27 3.12
C TYR A 77 -10.01 8.45 3.42
N GLU A 78 -10.89 8.42 2.45
CA GLU A 78 -12.09 7.60 2.46
C GLU A 78 -11.94 6.42 1.51
N SER A 79 -11.94 5.21 2.04
CA SER A 79 -12.00 3.97 1.26
C SER A 79 -12.91 2.97 1.95
N PRO A 80 -13.58 2.09 1.20
CA PRO A 80 -14.37 1.00 1.76
C PRO A 80 -13.58 0.09 2.69
N THR A 81 -12.27 -0.06 2.46
CA THR A 81 -11.38 -0.86 3.30
C THR A 81 -10.12 -0.09 3.65
N ARG A 82 -9.64 -0.20 4.89
CA ARG A 82 -8.44 0.53 5.34
C ARG A 82 -7.14 0.03 4.69
N ILE A 83 -7.10 -1.20 4.24
CA ILE A 83 -5.94 -1.76 3.54
C ILE A 83 -5.71 -1.13 2.15
N ASP A 84 -6.75 -0.59 1.52
CA ASP A 84 -6.64 0.16 0.26
C ASP A 84 -5.64 1.33 0.38
N TYR A 85 -5.51 1.92 1.58
CA TYR A 85 -4.55 2.99 1.85
C TYR A 85 -3.10 2.57 1.60
N ILE A 86 -2.73 1.35 2.01
CA ILE A 86 -1.38 0.81 1.75
C ILE A 86 -1.18 0.62 0.23
N PHE A 87 -2.16 0.09 -0.47
CA PHE A 87 -2.08 -0.10 -1.92
C PHE A 87 -1.97 1.24 -2.66
N ASP A 88 -2.71 2.24 -2.23
CA ASP A 88 -2.65 3.57 -2.83
C ASP A 88 -1.30 4.26 -2.59
N ILE A 89 -0.68 4.08 -1.43
CA ILE A 89 0.68 4.56 -1.16
C ILE A 89 1.66 3.89 -2.13
N ILE A 90 1.61 2.56 -2.26
CA ILE A 90 2.51 1.81 -3.14
C ILE A 90 2.37 2.28 -4.59
N ARG A 91 1.14 2.48 -5.08
CA ARG A 91 0.89 3.01 -6.42
C ARG A 91 1.39 4.45 -6.56
N THR A 92 0.97 5.33 -5.67
CA THR A 92 1.28 6.77 -5.75
C THR A 92 2.77 7.04 -5.70
N ARG A 93 3.54 6.20 -5.02
CA ARG A 93 5.01 6.26 -4.94
C ARG A 93 5.71 5.41 -5.99
N ASN A 94 4.95 4.70 -6.83
CA ASN A 94 5.50 3.74 -7.80
C ASN A 94 6.57 2.81 -7.19
N ILE A 95 6.29 2.28 -6.00
CA ILE A 95 7.27 1.48 -5.22
C ILE A 95 7.69 0.21 -5.98
N LEU A 96 6.82 -0.32 -6.85
CA LEU A 96 7.11 -1.46 -7.71
C LEU A 96 7.85 -1.07 -9.01
N HIS A 97 8.14 0.22 -9.21
CA HIS A 97 8.87 0.74 -10.37
C HIS A 97 8.29 0.30 -11.73
N LEU A 98 6.97 0.43 -11.87
CA LEU A 98 6.28 0.15 -13.12
C LEU A 98 6.65 1.18 -14.19
N SER A 99 7.17 0.72 -15.33
CA SER A 99 7.72 1.59 -16.39
C SER A 99 6.65 2.41 -17.13
N ASN A 100 5.42 1.88 -17.23
CA ASN A 100 4.32 2.48 -18.00
C ASN A 100 3.20 2.98 -17.08
N GLU A 101 3.54 3.61 -15.96
CA GLU A 101 2.57 4.13 -14.99
C GLU A 101 1.57 5.11 -15.61
N SER A 102 2.01 5.93 -16.58
CA SER A 102 1.17 6.91 -17.28
C SER A 102 -0.04 6.29 -17.98
N ASP A 103 0.03 5.00 -18.35
CA ASP A 103 -1.03 4.31 -19.09
C ASP A 103 -2.15 3.78 -18.20
N ILE A 104 -1.95 3.81 -16.87
CA ILE A 104 -2.88 3.24 -15.91
C ILE A 104 -4.14 4.09 -15.74
N GLY A 105 -4.05 5.40 -16.00
CA GLY A 105 -5.13 6.34 -15.75
C GLY A 105 -5.27 6.71 -14.26
N ASN A 106 -6.29 7.50 -13.95
CA ASN A 106 -6.51 8.01 -12.60
C ASN A 106 -8.01 7.98 -12.21
N ASP A 107 -8.66 6.86 -12.49
CA ASP A 107 -10.04 6.59 -12.03
C ASP A 107 -10.04 5.70 -10.77
N ASP A 108 -11.23 5.39 -10.27
CA ASP A 108 -11.46 4.63 -9.02
C ASP A 108 -10.74 3.26 -8.97
N TYR A 109 -10.34 2.70 -10.11
CA TYR A 109 -9.66 1.42 -10.21
C TYR A 109 -8.19 1.50 -10.65
N ALA A 110 -7.63 2.70 -10.63
CA ALA A 110 -6.24 2.91 -11.01
C ALA A 110 -5.27 2.07 -10.17
N THR A 111 -5.57 1.92 -8.88
CA THR A 111 -4.75 1.13 -7.96
C THR A 111 -4.77 -0.35 -8.32
N PHE A 112 -5.93 -0.94 -8.56
CA PHE A 112 -6.01 -2.32 -9.05
C PHE A 112 -5.24 -2.51 -10.36
N ARG A 113 -5.41 -1.61 -11.34
CA ARG A 113 -4.71 -1.72 -12.63
C ARG A 113 -3.19 -1.63 -12.51
N TYR A 114 -2.69 -0.84 -11.56
CA TYR A 114 -1.25 -0.76 -11.28
C TYR A 114 -0.70 -2.13 -10.87
N PHE A 115 -1.31 -2.79 -9.89
CA PHE A 115 -0.89 -4.12 -9.45
C PHE A 115 -1.09 -5.19 -10.52
N TYR A 116 -2.20 -5.12 -11.25
CA TYR A 116 -2.47 -6.04 -12.35
C TYR A 116 -1.42 -5.92 -13.48
N ALA A 117 -1.07 -4.69 -13.87
CA ALA A 117 -0.05 -4.46 -14.90
C ALA A 117 1.32 -4.99 -14.47
N PHE A 118 1.72 -4.75 -13.21
CA PHE A 118 2.97 -5.28 -12.67
C PHE A 118 2.99 -6.82 -12.69
N LEU A 119 1.94 -7.45 -12.20
CA LEU A 119 1.84 -8.91 -12.15
C LEU A 119 1.77 -9.54 -13.55
N LYS A 120 1.14 -8.86 -14.51
CA LYS A 120 1.10 -9.30 -15.91
C LYS A 120 2.48 -9.25 -16.56
N ASP A 121 3.28 -8.22 -16.26
CA ASP A 121 4.62 -8.01 -16.83
C ASP A 121 5.68 -8.91 -16.18
N ARG A 122 5.72 -8.95 -14.85
CA ARG A 122 6.76 -9.64 -14.07
C ARG A 122 6.28 -10.94 -13.41
N GLY A 123 4.99 -11.05 -13.10
CA GLY A 123 4.41 -12.23 -12.46
C GLY A 123 4.84 -12.47 -11.01
N ASP A 124 5.55 -11.50 -10.39
CA ASP A 124 6.15 -11.67 -9.06
C ASP A 124 5.18 -11.24 -7.96
N VAL A 125 4.41 -12.21 -7.47
CA VAL A 125 3.47 -12.04 -6.37
C VAL A 125 4.19 -11.79 -5.04
N GLU A 126 5.36 -12.41 -4.84
CA GLU A 126 6.15 -12.28 -3.62
C GLU A 126 6.74 -10.87 -3.52
N GLU A 127 7.22 -10.30 -4.63
CA GLU A 127 7.71 -8.91 -4.68
C GLU A 127 6.58 -7.95 -4.31
N VAL A 128 5.39 -8.09 -4.90
CA VAL A 128 4.23 -7.26 -4.57
C VAL A 128 3.91 -7.36 -3.09
N TRP A 129 3.77 -8.58 -2.57
CA TRP A 129 3.36 -8.77 -1.20
C TRP A 129 4.41 -8.30 -0.20
N SER A 130 5.68 -8.48 -0.49
CA SER A 130 6.78 -7.96 0.35
C SER A 130 6.70 -6.45 0.52
N LYS A 131 6.30 -5.70 -0.53
CA LYS A 131 6.13 -4.25 -0.46
C LYS A 131 4.92 -3.84 0.35
N VAL A 132 3.82 -4.58 0.25
CA VAL A 132 2.64 -4.35 1.09
C VAL A 132 2.98 -4.54 2.57
N TYR A 133 3.65 -5.64 2.88
CA TYR A 133 4.05 -5.96 4.25
C TYR A 133 5.08 -4.96 4.78
N GLU A 134 6.04 -4.52 3.95
CA GLU A 134 7.04 -3.51 4.30
C GLU A 134 6.38 -2.17 4.73
N VAL A 135 5.38 -1.69 3.98
CA VAL A 135 4.66 -0.46 4.34
C VAL A 135 3.89 -0.63 5.65
N TYR A 136 3.25 -1.78 5.86
CA TYR A 136 2.58 -2.09 7.13
C TYR A 136 3.57 -2.10 8.30
N GLU A 137 4.72 -2.76 8.16
CA GLU A 137 5.74 -2.80 9.20
C GLU A 137 6.30 -1.40 9.54
N ILE A 138 6.43 -0.52 8.56
CA ILE A 138 6.78 0.88 8.78
C ILE A 138 5.73 1.57 9.68
N PHE A 139 4.45 1.41 9.38
CA PHE A 139 3.38 1.98 10.20
C PHE A 139 3.41 1.43 11.63
N ASN A 140 3.59 0.12 11.77
CA ASN A 140 3.66 -0.57 13.05
C ASN A 140 4.87 -0.09 13.87
N GLU A 141 6.05 0.03 13.25
CA GLU A 141 7.26 0.55 13.89
C GLU A 141 7.08 2.01 14.36
N TRP A 142 6.52 2.86 13.52
CA TRP A 142 6.29 4.26 13.86
C TRP A 142 5.29 4.43 14.98
N TYR A 143 4.21 3.64 14.98
CA TYR A 143 3.18 3.68 16.00
C TYR A 143 3.69 3.17 17.36
N ASN A 144 4.42 2.07 17.37
CA ASN A 144 4.90 1.44 18.60
C ASN A 144 6.17 2.08 19.19
N THR A 145 6.87 2.93 18.44
CA THR A 145 8.04 3.65 18.94
C THR A 145 7.64 5.04 19.41
N SER A 146 7.58 5.26 20.73
CA SER A 146 7.10 6.53 21.34
C SER A 146 7.70 7.79 20.69
N THR A 147 9.02 7.82 20.44
CA THR A 147 9.69 8.96 19.82
C THR A 147 9.21 9.20 18.38
N LEU A 148 9.04 8.15 17.58
CA LEU A 148 8.54 8.24 16.21
C LEU A 148 7.08 8.65 16.21
N TYR A 149 6.27 8.03 17.06
CA TYR A 149 4.85 8.36 17.20
C TYR A 149 4.63 9.86 17.45
N HIS A 150 5.34 10.44 18.41
CA HIS A 150 5.16 11.86 18.75
C HIS A 150 5.66 12.80 17.65
N TYR A 151 6.83 12.55 17.07
CA TYR A 151 7.38 13.42 16.06
C TYR A 151 6.64 13.34 14.72
N ILE A 152 6.31 12.13 14.28
CA ILE A 152 5.55 11.91 13.05
C ILE A 152 4.13 12.44 13.21
N GLY A 153 3.46 12.11 14.32
CA GLY A 153 2.12 12.62 14.63
C GLY A 153 2.07 14.14 14.66
N PHE A 154 3.09 14.82 15.23
CA PHE A 154 3.19 16.28 15.20
C PHE A 154 3.32 16.82 13.77
N ILE A 155 4.17 16.22 12.93
CA ILE A 155 4.35 16.64 11.55
C ILE A 155 3.06 16.46 10.76
N ILE A 156 2.39 15.31 10.90
CA ILE A 156 1.13 15.03 10.25
C ILE A 156 0.07 16.04 10.70
N ALA A 157 -0.11 16.23 11.99
CA ALA A 157 -1.12 17.15 12.55
C ALA A 157 -0.91 18.61 12.13
N THR A 158 0.32 19.01 11.82
CA THR A 158 0.66 20.38 11.37
C THR A 158 0.70 20.54 9.86
N SER A 159 0.54 19.46 9.09
CA SER A 159 0.60 19.48 7.62
C SER A 159 -0.67 19.97 6.92
N GLY A 160 -1.78 20.13 7.67
CA GLY A 160 -3.09 20.48 7.08
C GLY A 160 -3.66 19.33 6.24
N ASN A 161 -4.26 19.64 5.10
CA ASN A 161 -5.01 18.68 4.28
C ASN A 161 -4.14 17.79 3.36
N ASP A 162 -2.82 17.71 3.57
CA ASP A 162 -1.91 16.95 2.69
C ASP A 162 -1.22 15.78 3.41
N SER A 163 -1.93 15.16 4.36
CA SER A 163 -1.38 14.10 5.22
C SER A 163 -0.91 12.87 4.46
N CYS A 164 -1.65 12.44 3.44
CA CYS A 164 -1.28 11.29 2.61
C CYS A 164 0.07 11.52 1.92
N LYS A 165 0.30 12.72 1.38
CA LYS A 165 1.57 13.09 0.75
C LYS A 165 2.71 13.21 1.77
N VAL A 166 2.42 13.74 2.96
CA VAL A 166 3.41 13.81 4.05
C VAL A 166 3.83 12.41 4.48
N ILE A 167 2.88 11.50 4.70
CA ILE A 167 3.17 10.10 5.04
C ILE A 167 3.97 9.42 3.93
N SER A 168 3.58 9.59 2.67
CA SER A 168 4.33 9.04 1.54
C SER A 168 5.78 9.54 1.50
N ASN A 169 6.00 10.84 1.71
CA ASN A 169 7.36 11.41 1.77
C ASN A 169 8.16 10.88 2.97
N LEU A 170 7.52 10.65 4.10
CA LEU A 170 8.18 10.07 5.28
C LEU A 170 8.55 8.60 5.06
N ILE A 171 7.72 7.83 4.36
CA ILE A 171 8.05 6.46 3.97
C ILE A 171 9.28 6.44 3.06
N ASP A 172 9.33 7.30 2.03
CA ASP A 172 10.52 7.41 1.17
C ASP A 172 11.77 7.76 1.95
N ALA A 173 11.65 8.73 2.87
CA ALA A 173 12.76 9.14 3.71
C ALA A 173 13.23 8.01 4.63
N TRP A 174 12.30 7.22 5.18
CA TRP A 174 12.61 6.06 6.01
C TRP A 174 13.36 4.98 5.23
N LEU A 175 12.86 4.62 4.06
CA LEU A 175 13.49 3.66 3.16
C LEU A 175 14.86 4.15 2.67
N GLY A 176 14.98 5.45 2.35
CA GLY A 176 16.23 6.08 1.91
C GLY A 176 17.34 6.08 2.96
N GLU A 177 16.99 6.10 4.25
CA GLU A 177 17.95 5.98 5.36
C GLU A 177 18.20 4.50 5.75
N ASN A 178 17.76 3.53 4.95
CA ASN A 178 17.85 2.08 5.23
C ASN A 178 17.32 1.72 6.63
N SER A 179 16.22 2.33 7.03
CA SER A 179 15.60 2.18 8.36
C SER A 179 16.51 2.59 9.52
N ASN A 180 17.52 3.43 9.28
CA ASN A 180 18.36 3.99 10.33
C ASN A 180 17.58 5.04 11.11
N LYS A 181 17.00 4.63 12.24
CA LYS A 181 16.11 5.41 13.10
C LYS A 181 16.71 6.75 13.53
N GLU A 182 17.97 6.77 13.95
CA GLU A 182 18.63 8.01 14.44
C GLU A 182 18.81 9.04 13.32
N GLN A 183 19.26 8.59 12.16
CA GLN A 183 19.43 9.46 10.99
C GLN A 183 18.09 9.98 10.50
N PHE A 184 17.08 9.12 10.41
CA PHE A 184 15.72 9.50 10.03
C PHE A 184 15.17 10.59 10.97
N ILE A 185 15.21 10.35 12.29
CA ILE A 185 14.75 11.33 13.27
C ILE A 185 15.48 12.68 13.10
N ARG A 186 16.79 12.63 13.03
CA ARG A 186 17.59 13.87 12.96
C ARG A 186 17.36 14.66 11.68
N LYS A 187 17.29 13.99 10.52
CA LYS A 187 17.21 14.65 9.22
C LYS A 187 15.78 15.01 8.82
N HIS A 188 14.85 14.08 9.04
CA HIS A 188 13.52 14.14 8.46
C HIS A 188 12.42 14.52 9.46
N LEU A 189 12.66 14.40 10.76
CA LEU A 189 11.69 14.79 11.78
C LEU A 189 12.09 16.06 12.53
N LEU A 190 13.27 16.10 13.16
CA LEU A 190 13.67 17.23 13.98
C LEU A 190 13.89 18.53 13.20
N LYS A 191 14.40 18.46 11.97
CA LYS A 191 14.58 19.66 11.14
C LYS A 191 13.25 20.35 10.79
N PRO A 192 12.26 19.63 10.22
CA PRO A 192 10.93 20.19 9.97
C PRO A 192 10.27 20.73 11.24
N ILE A 193 10.32 19.98 12.35
CA ILE A 193 9.72 20.42 13.63
C ILE A 193 10.33 21.73 14.11
N LYS A 194 11.66 21.86 14.09
CA LYS A 194 12.32 23.13 14.47
C LYS A 194 11.91 24.29 13.57
N SER A 195 11.74 24.03 12.28
CA SER A 195 11.28 25.04 11.32
C SER A 195 9.83 25.48 11.60
N ILE A 196 8.95 24.54 11.94
CA ILE A 196 7.54 24.80 12.28
C ILE A 196 7.45 25.59 13.58
N CYS A 197 8.22 25.20 14.58
CA CYS A 197 8.23 25.87 15.90
C CYS A 197 9.04 27.18 15.93
N LYS A 198 9.70 27.56 14.81
CA LYS A 198 10.58 28.75 14.75
C LYS A 198 11.67 28.75 15.84
N LEU A 199 12.17 27.58 16.17
CA LEU A 199 13.25 27.33 17.12
C LEU A 199 14.63 27.31 16.46
#